data_14517ba1dbe2bc3e14c1e67c4f5187e0
#
_entry.id   14517ba1dbe2bc3e14c1e67c4f5187e0
#
_cell.length_a   1.000
_cell.length_b   1.000
_cell.length_c   1.000
_cell.angle_alpha   90.00
_cell.angle_beta   90.00
_cell.angle_gamma   90.00
#
_symmetry.space_group_name_H-M   'P 1'
#
loop_
_entity.id
_entity.type
_entity.pdbx_description
1 polymer ?
#
loop_
_entity_poly.entity_id
_entity_poly.type
_entity_poly.pdbx_seq_one_letter_code
_entity_poly.pdbx_strand_id
1 'polypeptide(L)'
;MITNGSITYYHKTLDNNKLPVWNRYVFESVWHFGGKGSNINKGYENANDVNIRIPMEYVEDKNIFTIGDIISIGINPPISKTTDLLYTEFYNVTSVTINEYGNNPHVHLGGK
;
A
#
# COMPACT_ATOMS: atom_id res chain seq x y z
N MET A 1 -12.96 9.86 8.28
CA MET A 1 -12.34 8.54 8.51
C MET A 1 -11.28 8.66 9.59
N ILE A 2 -11.25 7.72 10.51
CA ILE A 2 -10.22 7.67 11.55
C ILE A 2 -8.99 6.98 10.98
N THR A 3 -7.84 7.61 11.12
CA THR A 3 -6.57 7.06 10.63
C THR A 3 -5.68 6.67 11.81
N ASN A 4 -4.82 5.69 11.63
CA ASN A 4 -3.97 5.17 12.70
C ASN A 4 -2.51 5.02 12.32
N GLY A 5 -2.09 5.50 11.17
CA GLY A 5 -0.69 5.39 10.79
C GLY A 5 -0.37 6.03 9.47
N SER A 6 0.83 5.74 9.00
CA SER A 6 1.36 6.21 7.72
C SER A 6 1.89 5.04 6.92
N ILE A 7 1.91 5.20 5.61
CA ILE A 7 2.53 4.23 4.69
C ILE A 7 3.34 4.95 3.63
N THR A 8 4.26 4.23 3.03
CA THR A 8 4.94 4.64 1.81
C THR A 8 4.51 3.67 0.70
N TYR A 9 4.03 4.22 -0.38
CA TYR A 9 3.55 3.45 -1.53
C TYR A 9 4.56 3.56 -2.66
N TYR A 10 4.95 2.43 -3.23
CA TYR A 10 5.89 2.38 -4.35
C TYR A 10 5.15 1.87 -5.57
N HIS A 11 4.91 2.76 -6.52
CA HIS A 11 4.23 2.44 -7.77
C HIS A 11 5.27 2.06 -8.83
N LYS A 12 5.15 0.87 -9.38
CA LYS A 12 6.06 0.36 -10.39
C LYS A 12 5.68 0.89 -11.77
N THR A 13 6.64 1.50 -12.44
CA THR A 13 6.56 1.83 -13.86
C THR A 13 7.78 1.26 -14.58
N LEU A 14 7.78 1.32 -15.89
CA LEU A 14 8.94 0.89 -16.68
C LEU A 14 9.56 2.11 -17.35
N ASP A 15 10.90 2.15 -17.35
CA ASP A 15 11.62 3.20 -18.05
C ASP A 15 11.71 2.89 -19.56
N ASN A 16 12.48 3.72 -20.30
CA ASN A 16 12.63 3.55 -21.75
C ASN A 16 13.31 2.23 -22.12
N ASN A 17 14.07 1.64 -21.21
CA ASN A 17 14.74 0.35 -21.39
C ASN A 17 13.92 -0.82 -20.85
N LYS A 18 12.64 -0.57 -20.46
CA LYS A 18 11.74 -1.56 -19.85
C LYS A 18 12.24 -2.10 -18.51
N LEU A 19 13.06 -1.31 -17.80
CA LEU A 19 13.50 -1.65 -16.46
C LEU A 19 12.54 -1.07 -15.42
N PRO A 20 12.30 -1.77 -14.31
CA PRO A 20 11.36 -1.28 -13.30
C PRO A 20 11.88 -0.03 -12.60
N VAL A 21 10.97 0.93 -12.43
CA VAL A 21 11.19 2.14 -11.64
C VAL A 21 10.12 2.20 -10.56
N TRP A 22 10.55 2.42 -9.34
CA TRP A 22 9.64 2.47 -8.19
C TRP A 22 9.39 3.93 -7.80
N ASN A 23 8.20 4.42 -8.09
CA ASN A 23 7.81 5.81 -7.80
C ASN A 23 7.24 5.87 -6.39
N ARG A 24 7.82 6.73 -5.56
CA ARG A 24 7.51 6.84 -4.14
C ARG A 24 6.38 7.83 -3.88
N TYR A 25 5.38 7.39 -3.11
CA TYR A 25 4.29 8.24 -2.63
C TYR A 25 4.15 8.02 -1.12
N VAL A 26 4.07 9.11 -0.35
CA VAL A 26 3.91 9.02 1.10
C VAL A 26 2.50 9.45 1.47
N PHE A 27 1.84 8.61 2.25
CA PHE A 27 0.52 8.91 2.82
C PHE A 27 0.67 8.93 4.33
N GLU A 28 0.60 10.12 4.92
CA GLU A 28 0.87 10.30 6.35
C GLU A 28 -0.31 9.94 7.24
N SER A 29 -1.51 9.89 6.69
CA SER A 29 -2.73 9.62 7.43
C SER A 29 -3.55 8.57 6.72
N VAL A 30 -3.36 7.31 7.11
CA VAL A 30 -4.11 6.18 6.57
C VAL A 30 -4.63 5.32 7.71
N TRP A 31 -5.59 4.49 7.41
CA TRP A 31 -6.01 3.42 8.30
C TRP A 31 -5.40 2.12 7.78
N HIS A 32 -4.75 1.36 8.66
CA HIS A 32 -4.25 0.05 8.31
C HIS A 32 -4.60 -0.97 9.38
N PHE A 33 -4.78 -2.20 8.95
CA PHE A 33 -5.20 -3.30 9.79
C PHE A 33 -4.52 -4.58 9.30
N GLY A 34 -4.07 -5.38 10.24
CA GLY A 34 -3.37 -6.62 9.92
C GLY A 34 -1.87 -6.42 9.79
N GLY A 35 -1.22 -7.34 9.10
CA GLY A 35 0.21 -7.28 8.86
C GLY A 35 1.02 -8.21 9.75
N LYS A 36 2.34 -8.18 9.54
CA LYS A 36 3.28 -9.00 10.31
C LYS A 36 3.22 -8.58 11.78
N GLY A 37 3.19 -9.54 12.68
CA GLY A 37 3.07 -9.27 14.11
C GLY A 37 1.64 -9.18 14.62
N SER A 38 0.65 -9.15 13.75
CA SER A 38 -0.74 -9.28 14.15
C SER A 38 -1.06 -10.74 14.42
N ASN A 39 -1.88 -10.99 15.42
CA ASN A 39 -2.39 -12.34 15.65
C ASN A 39 -3.43 -12.67 14.60
N ILE A 40 -2.97 -13.18 13.49
CA ILE A 40 -3.85 -13.66 12.45
C ILE A 40 -4.45 -14.97 12.92
N ASN A 41 -5.75 -15.06 12.83
CA ASN A 41 -6.45 -16.25 13.28
C ASN A 41 -6.01 -17.45 12.46
N LYS A 42 -5.51 -18.47 13.14
CA LYS A 42 -5.07 -19.69 12.51
C LYS A 42 -6.25 -20.46 11.97
N GLY A 43 -6.17 -20.88 10.73
CA GLY A 43 -7.22 -21.64 10.08
C GLY A 43 -7.95 -20.85 9.00
N TYR A 44 -7.67 -19.56 8.85
CA TYR A 44 -8.17 -18.77 7.75
C TYR A 44 -7.01 -18.35 6.87
N GLU A 45 -7.10 -18.68 5.61
CA GLU A 45 -6.27 -18.04 4.61
C GLU A 45 -6.98 -16.78 4.16
N ASN A 46 -6.61 -15.67 4.74
CA ASN A 46 -7.03 -14.39 4.22
C ASN A 46 -6.29 -14.14 2.92
N ALA A 47 -7.00 -13.65 1.93
CA ALA A 47 -6.37 -13.28 0.66
C ALA A 47 -5.33 -12.18 0.85
N ASN A 48 -5.45 -11.39 1.93
CA ASN A 48 -4.54 -10.29 2.24
C ASN A 48 -4.06 -10.36 3.67
N ASP A 49 -2.76 -10.14 3.88
CA ASP A 49 -2.16 -10.05 5.21
C ASP A 49 -2.37 -8.67 5.82
N VAL A 50 -2.45 -7.63 4.98
CA VAL A 50 -2.67 -6.25 5.43
C VAL A 50 -3.77 -5.63 4.60
N ASN A 51 -4.56 -4.77 5.25
CA ASN A 51 -5.59 -3.96 4.60
C ASN A 51 -5.31 -2.50 4.89
N ILE A 52 -5.29 -1.68 3.86
CA ILE A 52 -5.01 -0.25 3.96
C ILE A 52 -6.19 0.52 3.38
N ARG A 53 -6.61 1.56 4.09
CA ARG A 53 -7.60 2.51 3.58
C ARG A 53 -6.99 3.90 3.58
N ILE A 54 -6.93 4.51 2.40
CA ILE A 54 -6.38 5.84 2.20
C ILE A 54 -7.54 6.78 1.94
N PRO A 55 -7.79 7.78 2.80
CA PRO A 55 -8.84 8.76 2.53
C PRO A 55 -8.61 9.44 1.19
N MET A 56 -9.68 9.57 0.40
CA MET A 56 -9.59 10.09 -0.96
C MET A 56 -9.03 11.53 -0.99
N GLU A 57 -9.20 12.29 0.08
CA GLU A 57 -8.69 13.66 0.19
C GLU A 57 -7.17 13.74 0.10
N TYR A 58 -6.47 12.63 0.39
CA TYR A 58 -5.00 12.57 0.30
C TYR A 58 -4.51 11.94 -0.99
N VAL A 59 -5.41 11.55 -1.89
CA VAL A 59 -5.07 10.90 -3.15
C VAL A 59 -5.13 11.92 -4.28
N GLU A 60 -3.97 12.23 -4.87
CA GLU A 60 -3.90 13.14 -6.01
C GLU A 60 -4.22 12.43 -7.32
N ASP A 61 -3.73 11.21 -7.47
CA ASP A 61 -3.94 10.40 -8.67
C ASP A 61 -4.32 8.97 -8.26
N LYS A 62 -5.60 8.63 -8.42
CA LYS A 62 -6.09 7.29 -8.09
C LYS A 62 -5.60 6.21 -9.04
N ASN A 63 -5.05 6.58 -10.17
CA ASN A 63 -4.59 5.60 -11.17
C ASN A 63 -3.22 4.99 -10.85
N ILE A 64 -2.54 5.47 -9.82
CA ILE A 64 -1.27 4.89 -9.40
C ILE A 64 -1.44 3.52 -8.72
N PHE A 65 -2.60 3.26 -8.15
CA PHE A 65 -2.81 2.04 -7.37
C PHE A 65 -2.99 0.84 -8.29
N THR A 66 -1.99 -0.03 -8.33
CA THR A 66 -1.93 -1.17 -9.26
C THR A 66 -1.49 -2.42 -8.51
N ILE A 67 -2.10 -3.55 -8.85
CA ILE A 67 -1.67 -4.85 -8.30
C ILE A 67 -0.24 -5.11 -8.72
N GLY A 68 0.59 -5.53 -7.76
CA GLY A 68 2.02 -5.73 -7.97
C GLY A 68 2.89 -4.59 -7.45
N ASP A 69 2.29 -3.47 -7.07
CA ASP A 69 2.99 -2.40 -6.38
C ASP A 69 3.35 -2.81 -4.95
N ILE A 70 4.08 -1.96 -4.24
CA ILE A 70 4.55 -2.26 -2.89
C ILE A 70 4.04 -1.21 -1.92
N ILE A 71 3.63 -1.67 -0.74
CA ILE A 71 3.27 -0.84 0.40
C ILE A 71 4.29 -1.11 1.50
N SER A 72 4.92 -0.08 2.04
CA SER A 72 5.71 -0.23 3.26
C SER A 72 5.06 0.55 4.39
N ILE A 73 5.15 0.00 5.61
CA ILE A 73 4.55 0.63 6.79
C ILE A 73 5.49 1.72 7.29
N GLY A 74 4.92 2.90 7.57
CA GLY A 74 5.69 4.06 7.99
C GLY A 74 6.19 4.88 6.81
N ILE A 75 7.02 5.86 7.09
CA ILE A 75 7.62 6.73 6.08
C ILE A 75 9.02 6.21 5.78
N ASN A 76 9.22 5.71 4.57
CA ASN A 76 10.46 5.07 4.16
C ASN A 76 11.07 5.77 2.95
N PRO A 77 12.39 5.65 2.74
CA PRO A 77 13.07 6.36 1.65
C PRO A 77 12.74 5.77 0.27
N PRO A 78 13.08 6.49 -0.79
CA PRO A 78 12.97 5.94 -2.16
C PRO A 78 13.80 4.66 -2.30
N ILE A 79 13.33 3.78 -3.18
CA ILE A 79 14.03 2.53 -3.48
C ILE A 79 14.33 2.44 -4.97
N SER A 80 15.39 1.73 -5.32
CA SER A 80 15.70 1.40 -6.72
C SER A 80 15.39 -0.05 -7.04
N LYS A 81 15.34 -0.91 -6.02
CA LYS A 81 15.01 -2.33 -6.16
C LYS A 81 14.34 -2.83 -4.89
N THR A 82 13.61 -3.93 -5.01
CA THR A 82 12.83 -4.47 -3.88
C THR A 82 13.69 -4.94 -2.71
N THR A 83 14.92 -5.35 -2.97
CA THR A 83 15.84 -5.74 -1.91
C THR A 83 16.23 -4.60 -0.98
N ASP A 84 16.02 -3.35 -1.39
CA ASP A 84 16.23 -2.19 -0.53
C ASP A 84 15.27 -2.18 0.67
N LEU A 85 14.18 -2.94 0.60
CA LEU A 85 13.19 -3.07 1.67
C LEU A 85 13.39 -4.30 2.55
N LEU A 86 14.54 -4.97 2.47
CA LEU A 86 14.77 -6.25 3.14
C LEU A 86 14.50 -6.20 4.66
N TYR A 87 14.81 -5.08 5.31
CA TYR A 87 14.63 -4.91 6.75
C TYR A 87 13.44 -4.03 7.11
N THR A 88 12.55 -3.78 6.16
CA THR A 88 11.38 -2.94 6.33
C THR A 88 10.12 -3.79 6.21
N GLU A 89 9.13 -3.53 7.04
CA GLU A 89 7.84 -4.19 6.88
C GLU A 89 7.19 -3.70 5.60
N PHE A 90 7.05 -4.60 4.64
CA PHE A 90 6.44 -4.26 3.35
C PHE A 90 5.56 -5.39 2.84
N TYR A 91 4.65 -5.03 1.95
CA TYR A 91 3.68 -5.95 1.35
C TYR A 91 3.52 -5.66 -0.12
N ASN A 92 3.27 -6.71 -0.91
CA ASN A 92 2.92 -6.55 -2.31
C ASN A 92 1.42 -6.33 -2.42
N VAL A 93 1.00 -5.38 -3.23
CA VAL A 93 -0.41 -5.08 -3.44
C VAL A 93 -1.06 -6.23 -4.20
N THR A 94 -2.09 -6.82 -3.62
CA THR A 94 -2.82 -7.94 -4.19
C THR A 94 -4.25 -7.57 -4.58
N SER A 95 -4.79 -6.48 -4.04
CA SER A 95 -6.12 -6.01 -4.41
C SER A 95 -6.20 -4.50 -4.30
N VAL A 96 -6.97 -3.90 -5.20
CA VAL A 96 -7.22 -2.45 -5.22
C VAL A 96 -8.70 -2.24 -5.42
N THR A 97 -9.32 -1.48 -4.52
CA THR A 97 -10.72 -1.07 -4.65
C THR A 97 -10.81 0.43 -4.41
N ILE A 98 -11.33 1.15 -5.40
CA ILE A 98 -11.52 2.58 -5.30
C ILE A 98 -12.98 2.85 -4.98
N ASN A 99 -13.22 3.36 -3.78
CA ASN A 99 -14.56 3.68 -3.29
C ASN A 99 -14.74 5.18 -3.25
N GLU A 100 -15.42 5.72 -4.27
CA GLU A 100 -15.61 7.16 -4.43
C GLU A 100 -16.95 7.65 -3.88
N TYR A 101 -17.80 6.73 -3.42
CA TYR A 101 -19.17 7.04 -3.01
C TYR A 101 -19.32 6.94 -1.51
N GLY A 102 -20.33 7.62 -0.97
CA GLY A 102 -20.65 7.59 0.43
C GLY A 102 -19.96 8.71 1.23
N ASN A 103 -20.03 8.59 2.55
CA ASN A 103 -19.55 9.64 3.46
C ASN A 103 -18.03 9.62 3.68
N ASN A 104 -17.38 8.49 3.38
CA ASN A 104 -15.95 8.31 3.57
C ASN A 104 -15.32 7.70 2.31
N PRO A 105 -15.20 8.47 1.21
CA PRO A 105 -14.53 7.94 0.02
C PRO A 105 -13.06 7.62 0.33
N HIS A 106 -12.60 6.49 -0.16
CA HIS A 106 -11.25 6.02 0.13
C HIS A 106 -10.78 5.01 -0.91
N VAL A 107 -9.48 4.78 -0.94
CA VAL A 107 -8.87 3.67 -1.68
C VAL A 107 -8.59 2.55 -0.69
N HIS A 108 -9.07 1.34 -0.98
CA HIS A 108 -8.82 0.16 -0.16
C HIS A 108 -7.80 -0.72 -0.88
N LEU A 109 -6.67 -0.94 -0.22
CA LEU A 109 -5.60 -1.77 -0.73
C LEU A 109 -5.46 -3.01 0.15
N GLY A 110 -5.32 -4.16 -0.50
CA GLY A 110 -4.93 -5.39 0.17
C GLY A 110 -3.50 -5.73 -0.21
N GLY A 111 -2.73 -6.26 0.75
CA GLY A 111 -1.34 -6.62 0.52
C GLY A 111 -0.95 -7.94 1.18
N LYS A 112 0.08 -8.54 0.63
CA LYS A 112 0.64 -9.81 1.12
C LYS A 112 2.14 -9.77 1.28
#